data_d678032da872de2a958d3d0d07054473
#
_entry.id   d678032da872de2a958d3d0d07054473
#
_cell.length_a   1.000
_cell.length_b   1.000
_cell.length_c   1.000
_cell.angle_alpha   90.00
_cell.angle_beta   90.00
_cell.angle_gamma   90.00
#
_symmetry.space_group_name_H-M   'P 1'
#
loop_
_entity.id
_entity.type
_entity.pdbx_description
1 polymer ?
#
loop_
_entity_poly.entity_id
_entity_poly.type
_entity_poly.pdbx_seq_one_letter_code
_entity_poly.pdbx_strand_id
1 'polypeptide(L)'
;MTLLTTLIGTLLFAVAGPVVGCLLAGLDRIISARMQGRVGPPLLQPYYDVRKLFEKERVSVNSVEGVYVACALLFALIAGGIFYSGGNLLLCVFVITLSSLFFIMAAYSTRSPYAEIGAARETLQVMSYEPMVLLMAVAFFQASGSFDVAEVLQLNHPIICTIWLVFLGVLFILTIKLRKSPFDLSMSHHAHQEIVRGMTTEMSGPVLGMVEIMHWCENVLFLGWIGMFFLWANPVSILVAIVIVLLVYFLEIWIDNNFARVKWQFMFKSAWLVALIAGGVNVAFLAFL
;
A
#
# COMPACT_ATOMS: atom_id res chain seq x y z
N MET A 1 -7.80 20.36 -11.98
CA MET A 1 -6.96 19.38 -12.70
C MET A 1 -7.65 18.95 -14.00
N THR A 2 -6.94 18.88 -15.16
CA THR A 2 -7.55 18.48 -16.43
C THR A 2 -7.50 16.95 -16.58
N LEU A 3 -8.49 16.36 -17.28
CA LEU A 3 -8.54 14.92 -17.57
C LEU A 3 -7.25 14.45 -18.29
N LEU A 4 -6.65 15.31 -19.09
CA LEU A 4 -5.41 15.02 -19.81
C LEU A 4 -4.22 14.83 -18.86
N THR A 5 -4.10 15.65 -17.82
CA THR A 5 -3.01 15.52 -16.84
C THR A 5 -3.11 14.23 -16.02
N THR A 6 -4.33 13.80 -15.66
CA THR A 6 -4.54 12.51 -14.99
C THR A 6 -4.21 11.34 -15.91
N LEU A 7 -4.60 11.37 -17.18
CA LEU A 7 -4.25 10.33 -18.14
C LEU A 7 -2.74 10.20 -18.35
N ILE A 8 -2.04 11.33 -18.52
CA ILE A 8 -0.58 11.32 -18.64
C ILE A 8 0.05 10.78 -17.34
N GLY A 9 -0.43 11.23 -16.17
CA GLY A 9 0.05 10.74 -14.88
C GLY A 9 -0.15 9.23 -14.71
N THR A 10 -1.31 8.68 -15.11
CA THR A 10 -1.56 7.23 -15.05
C THR A 10 -0.66 6.45 -16.00
N LEU A 11 -0.40 6.94 -17.21
CA LEU A 11 0.51 6.30 -18.15
C LEU A 11 1.97 6.32 -17.63
N LEU A 12 2.40 7.44 -17.08
CA LEU A 12 3.73 7.53 -16.45
C LEU A 12 3.85 6.61 -15.25
N PHE A 13 2.85 6.58 -14.37
CA PHE A 13 2.84 5.70 -13.22
C PHE A 13 2.75 4.22 -13.60
N ALA A 14 2.05 3.87 -14.66
CA ALA A 14 1.96 2.49 -15.17
C ALA A 14 3.34 1.90 -15.54
N VAL A 15 4.30 2.75 -15.88
CA VAL A 15 5.69 2.34 -16.14
C VAL A 15 6.56 2.51 -14.90
N ALA A 16 6.53 3.69 -14.27
CA ALA A 16 7.40 4.02 -13.14
C ALA A 16 7.04 3.24 -11.86
N GLY A 17 5.75 3.06 -11.57
CA GLY A 17 5.27 2.36 -10.38
C GLY A 17 5.80 0.93 -10.26
N PRO A 18 5.59 0.06 -11.27
CA PRO A 18 6.13 -1.30 -11.25
C PRO A 18 7.65 -1.35 -11.17
N VAL A 19 8.37 -0.44 -11.86
CA VAL A 19 9.83 -0.41 -11.84
C VAL A 19 10.36 -0.05 -10.45
N VAL A 20 9.87 1.03 -9.87
CA VAL A 20 10.25 1.46 -8.52
C VAL A 20 9.84 0.42 -7.48
N GLY A 21 8.63 -0.11 -7.56
CA GLY A 21 8.12 -1.14 -6.65
C GLY A 21 8.92 -2.45 -6.72
N CYS A 22 9.34 -2.86 -7.92
CA CYS A 22 10.24 -3.99 -8.11
C CYS A 22 11.59 -3.78 -7.40
N LEU A 23 12.19 -2.59 -7.54
CA LEU A 23 13.45 -2.26 -6.88
C LEU A 23 13.30 -2.24 -5.35
N LEU A 24 12.21 -1.67 -4.83
CA LEU A 24 11.90 -1.68 -3.40
C LEU A 24 11.73 -3.12 -2.89
N ALA A 25 10.99 -3.97 -3.59
CA ALA A 25 10.84 -5.38 -3.23
C ALA A 25 12.17 -6.16 -3.27
N GLY A 26 13.05 -5.80 -4.19
CA GLY A 26 14.43 -6.35 -4.24
C GLY A 26 15.26 -5.90 -3.06
N LEU A 27 15.20 -4.62 -2.68
CA LEU A 27 15.87 -4.08 -1.50
C LEU A 27 15.37 -4.73 -0.22
N ASP A 28 14.07 -4.93 -0.07
CA ASP A 28 13.48 -5.62 1.07
C ASP A 28 14.07 -7.02 1.26
N ARG A 29 14.10 -7.82 0.21
CA ARG A 29 14.67 -9.18 0.24
C ARG A 29 16.16 -9.18 0.62
N ILE A 30 16.94 -8.21 0.14
CA ILE A 30 18.38 -8.09 0.46
C ILE A 30 18.56 -7.69 1.92
N ILE A 31 17.84 -6.65 2.39
CA ILE A 31 17.96 -6.15 3.76
C ILE A 31 17.50 -7.21 4.75
N SER A 32 16.35 -7.85 4.53
CA SER A 32 15.83 -8.94 5.36
C SER A 32 16.81 -10.13 5.43
N ALA A 33 17.42 -10.54 4.30
CA ALA A 33 18.41 -11.58 4.30
C ALA A 33 19.64 -11.21 5.13
N ARG A 34 20.13 -9.96 5.01
CA ARG A 34 21.27 -9.47 5.80
C ARG A 34 20.96 -9.41 7.30
N MET A 35 19.78 -8.95 7.68
CA MET A 35 19.33 -8.97 9.09
C MET A 35 19.28 -10.39 9.67
N GLN A 36 18.96 -11.38 8.82
CA GLN A 36 18.93 -12.79 9.20
C GLN A 36 20.30 -13.51 9.07
N GLY A 37 21.37 -12.79 8.81
CA GLY A 37 22.72 -13.37 8.64
C GLY A 37 22.92 -14.20 7.37
N ARG A 38 22.05 -14.02 6.35
CA ARG A 38 22.10 -14.73 5.06
C ARG A 38 22.56 -13.82 3.93
N VAL A 39 23.05 -14.42 2.83
CA VAL A 39 23.33 -13.70 1.59
C VAL A 39 22.01 -13.53 0.84
N GLY A 40 21.64 -12.27 0.56
CA GLY A 40 20.40 -11.95 -0.16
C GLY A 40 20.48 -12.29 -1.65
N PRO A 41 19.31 -12.38 -2.33
CA PRO A 41 19.24 -12.54 -3.77
C PRO A 41 19.68 -11.26 -4.50
N PRO A 42 19.90 -11.30 -5.84
CA PRO A 42 20.17 -10.09 -6.61
C PRO A 42 18.97 -9.10 -6.56
N LEU A 43 19.25 -7.81 -6.71
CA LEU A 43 18.26 -6.73 -6.62
C LEU A 43 17.07 -6.92 -7.59
N LEU A 44 17.33 -7.43 -8.79
CA LEU A 44 16.31 -7.65 -9.83
C LEU A 44 15.61 -9.01 -9.71
N GLN A 45 15.80 -9.75 -8.63
CA GLN A 45 15.12 -11.03 -8.44
C GLN A 45 13.60 -10.97 -8.57
N PRO A 46 12.89 -9.96 -8.00
CA PRO A 46 11.44 -9.87 -8.17
C PRO A 46 11.01 -9.77 -9.63
N TYR A 47 11.76 -9.04 -10.47
CA TYR A 47 11.51 -8.97 -11.90
C TYR A 47 11.62 -10.34 -12.57
N TYR A 48 12.67 -11.10 -12.26
CA TYR A 48 12.82 -12.45 -12.82
C TYR A 48 11.72 -13.41 -12.36
N ASP A 49 11.26 -13.26 -11.12
CA ASP A 49 10.17 -14.07 -10.58
C ASP A 49 8.86 -13.77 -11.34
N VAL A 50 8.53 -12.51 -11.54
CA VAL A 50 7.33 -12.09 -12.30
C VAL A 50 7.45 -12.51 -13.77
N ARG A 51 8.60 -12.33 -14.40
CA ARG A 51 8.83 -12.80 -15.76
C ARG A 51 8.55 -14.30 -15.91
N LYS A 52 9.06 -15.12 -14.99
CA LYS A 52 8.77 -16.57 -14.98
C LYS A 52 7.29 -16.89 -14.81
N LEU A 53 6.55 -16.07 -14.04
CA LEU A 53 5.10 -16.24 -13.88
C LEU A 53 4.37 -16.00 -15.20
N PHE A 54 4.77 -15.00 -15.99
CA PHE A 54 4.18 -14.75 -17.31
C PHE A 54 4.55 -15.80 -18.36
N GLU A 55 5.68 -16.49 -18.20
CA GLU A 55 6.09 -17.61 -19.08
C GLU A 55 5.37 -18.93 -18.75
N LYS A 56 4.70 -19.05 -17.58
CA LYS A 56 3.95 -20.23 -17.18
C LYS A 56 2.57 -20.30 -17.84
N GLU A 57 2.09 -21.50 -18.05
CA GLU A 57 0.71 -21.71 -18.48
C GLU A 57 -0.28 -21.21 -17.44
N ARG A 58 -1.39 -20.67 -17.93
CA ARG A 58 -2.48 -20.23 -17.09
C ARG A 58 -3.30 -21.44 -16.65
N VAL A 59 -3.19 -21.80 -15.39
CA VAL A 59 -4.10 -22.76 -14.75
C VAL A 59 -5.03 -21.96 -13.86
N SER A 60 -6.30 -21.84 -14.24
CA SER A 60 -7.30 -21.10 -13.47
C SER A 60 -8.50 -21.97 -13.19
N VAL A 61 -9.00 -21.92 -11.97
CA VAL A 61 -10.25 -22.60 -11.57
C VAL A 61 -11.45 -21.96 -12.27
N ASN A 62 -11.39 -20.64 -12.51
CA ASN A 62 -12.45 -19.87 -13.14
C ASN A 62 -11.87 -18.80 -14.07
N SER A 63 -12.52 -18.56 -15.22
CA SER A 63 -12.12 -17.50 -16.16
C SER A 63 -12.31 -16.08 -15.60
N VAL A 64 -13.22 -15.90 -14.64
CA VAL A 64 -13.59 -14.61 -14.05
C VAL A 64 -12.52 -14.08 -13.09
N GLU A 65 -11.78 -14.97 -12.42
CA GLU A 65 -10.70 -14.64 -11.49
C GLU A 65 -9.68 -13.67 -12.12
N GLY A 66 -9.19 -14.00 -13.32
CA GLY A 66 -8.22 -13.16 -14.03
C GLY A 66 -8.76 -11.79 -14.41
N VAL A 67 -10.07 -11.66 -14.69
CA VAL A 67 -10.70 -10.36 -14.96
C VAL A 67 -10.73 -9.50 -13.71
N TYR A 68 -11.09 -10.06 -12.56
CA TYR A 68 -11.07 -9.31 -11.31
C TYR A 68 -9.66 -8.85 -10.91
N VAL A 69 -8.65 -9.70 -11.08
CA VAL A 69 -7.25 -9.32 -10.83
C VAL A 69 -6.78 -8.22 -11.80
N ALA A 70 -7.15 -8.30 -13.08
CA ALA A 70 -6.83 -7.26 -14.06
C ALA A 70 -7.51 -5.92 -13.69
N CYS A 71 -8.77 -5.95 -13.25
CA CYS A 71 -9.46 -4.76 -12.74
C CYS A 71 -8.77 -4.20 -11.50
N ALA A 72 -8.37 -5.05 -10.54
CA ALA A 72 -7.64 -4.63 -9.36
C ALA A 72 -6.33 -3.91 -9.72
N LEU A 73 -5.52 -4.49 -10.61
CA LEU A 73 -4.30 -3.86 -11.10
C LEU A 73 -4.59 -2.52 -11.79
N LEU A 74 -5.62 -2.45 -12.65
CA LEU A 74 -6.00 -1.23 -13.35
C LEU A 74 -6.36 -0.12 -12.36
N PHE A 75 -7.17 -0.40 -11.33
CA PHE A 75 -7.52 0.59 -10.33
C PHE A 75 -6.33 1.01 -9.46
N ALA A 76 -5.39 0.11 -9.15
CA ALA A 76 -4.14 0.47 -8.48
C ALA A 76 -3.29 1.44 -9.32
N LEU A 77 -3.20 1.22 -10.64
CA LEU A 77 -2.50 2.11 -11.56
C LEU A 77 -3.17 3.48 -11.66
N ILE A 78 -4.51 3.51 -11.74
CA ILE A 78 -5.27 4.77 -11.76
C ILE A 78 -5.08 5.55 -10.46
N ALA A 79 -5.15 4.89 -9.30
CA ALA A 79 -4.94 5.52 -8.01
C ALA A 79 -3.56 6.17 -7.91
N GLY A 80 -2.51 5.43 -8.30
CA GLY A 80 -1.15 5.97 -8.35
C GLY A 80 -1.03 7.14 -9.34
N GLY A 81 -1.65 7.03 -10.51
CA GLY A 81 -1.68 8.11 -11.49
C GLY A 81 -2.35 9.39 -10.98
N ILE A 82 -3.48 9.28 -10.30
CA ILE A 82 -4.18 10.41 -9.66
C ILE A 82 -3.26 11.06 -8.63
N PHE A 83 -2.64 10.28 -7.76
CA PHE A 83 -1.77 10.79 -6.70
C PHE A 83 -0.54 11.51 -7.25
N TYR A 84 0.25 10.86 -8.12
CA TYR A 84 1.50 11.41 -8.64
C TYR A 84 1.30 12.52 -9.68
N SER A 85 0.08 12.67 -10.22
CA SER A 85 -0.27 13.85 -11.03
C SER A 85 -0.72 15.06 -10.19
N GLY A 86 -0.71 14.96 -8.86
CA GLY A 86 -1.14 16.03 -7.97
C GLY A 86 -2.66 16.14 -7.80
N GLY A 87 -3.40 15.06 -8.10
CA GLY A 87 -4.84 15.03 -8.06
C GLY A 87 -5.44 14.93 -6.66
N ASN A 88 -6.75 14.69 -6.64
CA ASN A 88 -7.54 14.64 -5.41
C ASN A 88 -7.20 13.41 -4.57
N LEU A 89 -6.70 13.63 -3.34
CA LEU A 89 -6.28 12.57 -2.40
C LEU A 89 -7.46 11.68 -1.99
N LEU A 90 -8.63 12.27 -1.74
CA LEU A 90 -9.81 11.51 -1.34
C LEU A 90 -10.27 10.56 -2.46
N LEU A 91 -10.26 11.04 -3.72
CA LEU A 91 -10.53 10.19 -4.88
C LEU A 91 -9.51 9.05 -5.00
N CYS A 92 -8.22 9.35 -4.78
CA CYS A 92 -7.16 8.34 -4.77
C CYS A 92 -7.43 7.24 -3.73
N VAL A 93 -7.86 7.61 -2.52
CA VAL A 93 -8.24 6.66 -1.45
C VAL A 93 -9.38 5.75 -1.90
N PHE A 94 -10.46 6.29 -2.46
CA PHE A 94 -11.57 5.46 -2.93
C PHE A 94 -11.18 4.53 -4.09
N VAL A 95 -10.34 4.99 -5.00
CA VAL A 95 -9.90 4.17 -6.14
C VAL A 95 -9.00 3.02 -5.68
N ILE A 96 -8.10 3.23 -4.71
CA ILE A 96 -7.27 2.14 -4.19
C ILE A 96 -8.07 1.16 -3.32
N THR A 97 -9.10 1.61 -2.62
CA THR A 97 -10.05 0.72 -1.92
C THR A 97 -10.81 -0.16 -2.93
N LEU A 98 -11.23 0.42 -4.05
CA LEU A 98 -11.87 -0.35 -5.12
C LEU A 98 -10.93 -1.41 -5.70
N SER A 99 -9.63 -1.12 -5.86
CA SER A 99 -8.62 -2.12 -6.23
C SER A 99 -8.61 -3.29 -5.25
N SER A 100 -8.56 -3.01 -3.95
CA SER A 100 -8.57 -4.04 -2.89
C SER A 100 -9.86 -4.88 -2.93
N LEU A 101 -11.02 -4.26 -3.18
CA LEU A 101 -12.30 -4.97 -3.31
C LEU A 101 -12.30 -5.94 -4.51
N PHE A 102 -11.81 -5.52 -5.68
CA PHE A 102 -11.70 -6.39 -6.83
C PHE A 102 -10.75 -7.57 -6.57
N PHE A 103 -9.66 -7.34 -5.84
CA PHE A 103 -8.75 -8.41 -5.45
C PHE A 103 -9.42 -9.42 -4.49
N ILE A 104 -10.19 -8.96 -3.51
CA ILE A 104 -11.00 -9.80 -2.62
C ILE A 104 -12.03 -10.61 -3.42
N MET A 105 -12.72 -9.97 -4.37
CA MET A 105 -13.68 -10.65 -5.26
C MET A 105 -13.01 -11.74 -6.12
N ALA A 106 -11.77 -11.52 -6.58
CA ALA A 106 -11.00 -12.52 -7.30
C ALA A 106 -10.84 -13.81 -6.46
N ALA A 107 -10.45 -13.67 -5.19
CA ALA A 107 -10.30 -14.81 -4.29
C ALA A 107 -11.62 -15.52 -3.99
N TYR A 108 -12.72 -14.79 -3.76
CA TYR A 108 -14.05 -15.41 -3.57
C TYR A 108 -14.55 -16.14 -4.82
N SER A 109 -14.17 -15.68 -6.02
CA SER A 109 -14.63 -16.29 -7.28
C SER A 109 -14.09 -17.72 -7.47
N THR A 110 -13.00 -18.09 -6.81
CA THR A 110 -12.39 -19.44 -6.92
C THR A 110 -13.19 -20.52 -6.23
N ARG A 111 -14.10 -20.17 -5.30
CA ARG A 111 -14.91 -21.10 -4.48
C ARG A 111 -14.07 -22.12 -3.71
N SER A 112 -12.81 -21.82 -3.43
CA SER A 112 -11.94 -22.62 -2.58
C SER A 112 -12.14 -22.21 -1.13
N PRO A 113 -12.48 -23.13 -0.19
CA PRO A 113 -12.67 -22.78 1.22
C PRO A 113 -11.44 -22.08 1.84
N TYR A 114 -10.25 -22.42 1.39
CA TYR A 114 -9.01 -21.83 1.87
C TYR A 114 -8.82 -20.39 1.36
N ALA A 115 -9.11 -20.15 0.08
CA ALA A 115 -9.08 -18.82 -0.51
C ALA A 115 -10.17 -17.90 0.09
N GLU A 116 -11.35 -18.45 0.42
CA GLU A 116 -12.42 -17.71 1.10
C GLU A 116 -12.00 -17.24 2.49
N ILE A 117 -11.31 -18.08 3.28
CA ILE A 117 -10.76 -17.66 4.58
C ILE A 117 -9.72 -16.56 4.39
N GLY A 118 -8.84 -16.66 3.40
CA GLY A 118 -7.89 -15.61 3.03
C GLY A 118 -8.58 -14.30 2.67
N ALA A 119 -9.61 -14.36 1.84
CA ALA A 119 -10.42 -13.21 1.42
C ALA A 119 -11.15 -12.55 2.59
N ALA A 120 -11.72 -13.33 3.51
CA ALA A 120 -12.33 -12.81 4.73
C ALA A 120 -11.30 -12.08 5.63
N ARG A 121 -10.08 -12.60 5.70
CA ARG A 121 -8.97 -11.93 6.44
C ARG A 121 -8.56 -10.61 5.79
N GLU A 122 -8.46 -10.57 4.46
CA GLU A 122 -8.16 -9.32 3.74
C GLU A 122 -9.27 -8.29 3.91
N THR A 123 -10.54 -8.71 3.86
CA THR A 123 -11.68 -7.83 4.14
C THR A 123 -11.56 -7.19 5.52
N LEU A 124 -11.21 -7.97 6.56
CA LEU A 124 -10.97 -7.45 7.90
C LEU A 124 -9.78 -6.48 7.96
N GLN A 125 -8.72 -6.73 7.19
CA GLN A 125 -7.60 -5.81 7.08
C GLN A 125 -8.02 -4.47 6.44
N VAL A 126 -8.77 -4.51 5.33
CA VAL A 126 -9.32 -3.30 4.69
C VAL A 126 -10.17 -2.51 5.68
N MET A 127 -11.11 -3.14 6.36
CA MET A 127 -11.96 -2.49 7.37
C MET A 127 -11.16 -1.94 8.57
N SER A 128 -9.97 -2.48 8.83
CA SER A 128 -9.13 -2.03 9.95
C SER A 128 -8.41 -0.72 9.64
N TYR A 129 -7.86 -0.57 8.43
CA TYR A 129 -7.03 0.58 8.09
C TYR A 129 -7.78 1.73 7.41
N GLU A 130 -8.90 1.45 6.76
CA GLU A 130 -9.64 2.44 5.95
C GLU A 130 -10.08 3.67 6.76
N PRO A 131 -10.59 3.55 8.01
CA PRO A 131 -10.96 4.71 8.81
C PRO A 131 -9.81 5.70 9.01
N MET A 132 -8.60 5.20 9.27
CA MET A 132 -7.45 6.08 9.45
C MET A 132 -7.01 6.75 8.14
N VAL A 133 -7.07 6.03 7.02
CA VAL A 133 -6.74 6.59 5.70
C VAL A 133 -7.72 7.70 5.32
N LEU A 134 -9.01 7.53 5.63
CA LEU A 134 -10.00 8.59 5.44
C LEU A 134 -9.73 9.79 6.36
N LEU A 135 -9.42 9.56 7.63
CA LEU A 135 -9.05 10.63 8.57
C LEU A 135 -7.77 11.35 8.15
N MET A 136 -6.80 10.63 7.55
CA MET A 136 -5.62 11.24 6.92
C MET A 136 -6.03 12.23 5.82
N ALA A 137 -6.91 11.83 4.89
CA ALA A 137 -7.37 12.70 3.80
C ALA A 137 -8.11 13.94 4.34
N VAL A 138 -8.94 13.79 5.38
CA VAL A 138 -9.63 14.91 6.04
C VAL A 138 -8.64 15.84 6.74
N ALA A 139 -7.66 15.30 7.46
CA ALA A 139 -6.62 16.10 8.12
C ALA A 139 -5.76 16.88 7.10
N PHE A 140 -5.45 16.29 5.95
CA PHE A 140 -4.79 17.00 4.84
C PHE A 140 -5.64 18.15 4.33
N PHE A 141 -6.93 17.94 4.13
CA PHE A 141 -7.83 19.02 3.73
C PHE A 141 -7.86 20.15 4.76
N GLN A 142 -7.93 19.84 6.04
CA GLN A 142 -7.93 20.86 7.10
C GLN A 142 -6.62 21.65 7.16
N ALA A 143 -5.48 21.00 6.87
CA ALA A 143 -4.16 21.62 6.91
C ALA A 143 -3.83 22.42 5.64
N SER A 144 -4.27 21.99 4.46
CA SER A 144 -3.96 22.58 3.17
C SER A 144 -5.09 23.43 2.57
N GLY A 145 -6.33 23.27 3.05
CA GLY A 145 -7.53 23.90 2.48
C GLY A 145 -8.06 23.22 1.20
N SER A 146 -7.39 22.17 0.70
CA SER A 146 -7.77 21.45 -0.51
C SER A 146 -7.48 19.94 -0.38
N PHE A 147 -8.23 19.13 -1.13
CA PHE A 147 -7.90 17.70 -1.27
C PHE A 147 -6.84 17.43 -2.35
N ASP A 148 -6.45 18.42 -3.13
CA ASP A 148 -5.50 18.25 -4.23
C ASP A 148 -4.06 18.17 -3.70
N VAL A 149 -3.36 17.07 -4.02
CA VAL A 149 -1.97 16.84 -3.60
C VAL A 149 -1.03 17.93 -4.11
N ALA A 150 -1.33 18.54 -5.26
CA ALA A 150 -0.53 19.63 -5.81
C ALA A 150 -0.45 20.88 -4.90
N GLU A 151 -1.48 21.14 -4.10
CA GLU A 151 -1.51 22.31 -3.19
C GLU A 151 -0.51 22.17 -2.03
N VAL A 152 -0.12 20.95 -1.68
CA VAL A 152 0.91 20.70 -0.66
C VAL A 152 2.25 21.36 -1.04
N LEU A 153 2.59 21.39 -2.33
CA LEU A 153 3.82 22.00 -2.83
C LEU A 153 3.80 23.54 -2.77
N GLN A 154 2.66 24.15 -2.46
CA GLN A 154 2.52 25.60 -2.32
C GLN A 154 2.64 26.07 -0.86
N LEU A 155 2.63 25.14 0.11
CA LEU A 155 2.72 25.46 1.52
C LEU A 155 4.13 25.92 1.91
N ASN A 156 4.21 26.90 2.80
CA ASN A 156 5.49 27.43 3.29
C ASN A 156 6.21 26.51 4.29
N HIS A 157 5.50 25.54 4.87
CA HIS A 157 6.04 24.61 5.86
C HIS A 157 5.48 23.21 5.62
N PRO A 158 6.21 22.15 6.03
CA PRO A 158 5.75 20.79 5.82
C PRO A 158 4.50 20.51 6.67
N ILE A 159 3.55 19.78 6.09
CA ILE A 159 2.26 19.47 6.73
C ILE A 159 2.42 18.69 8.04
N ILE A 160 3.50 17.90 8.19
CA ILE A 160 3.77 17.16 9.41
C ILE A 160 3.78 18.05 10.67
N CYS A 161 4.13 19.32 10.56
CA CYS A 161 4.13 20.25 11.69
C CYS A 161 2.70 20.44 12.27
N THR A 162 1.68 20.33 11.43
CA THR A 162 0.27 20.52 11.81
C THR A 162 -0.41 19.18 12.16
N ILE A 163 -0.10 18.11 11.41
CA ILE A 163 -0.77 16.82 11.54
C ILE A 163 0.18 15.68 11.94
N TRP A 164 1.15 15.94 12.84
CA TRP A 164 2.14 14.96 13.28
C TRP A 164 1.52 13.70 13.93
N LEU A 165 0.39 13.86 14.63
CA LEU A 165 -0.30 12.73 15.26
C LEU A 165 -0.92 11.80 14.21
N VAL A 166 -1.50 12.38 13.15
CA VAL A 166 -2.00 11.60 12.00
C VAL A 166 -0.87 10.84 11.32
N PHE A 167 0.32 11.47 11.19
CA PHE A 167 1.50 10.79 10.63
C PHE A 167 1.87 9.52 11.41
N LEU A 168 1.86 9.58 12.76
CA LEU A 168 2.08 8.39 13.58
C LEU A 168 1.03 7.30 13.36
N GLY A 169 -0.25 7.70 13.21
CA GLY A 169 -1.32 6.77 12.86
C GLY A 169 -1.13 6.14 11.49
N VAL A 170 -0.70 6.91 10.50
CA VAL A 170 -0.40 6.41 9.15
C VAL A 170 0.80 5.46 9.15
N LEU A 171 1.85 5.74 9.93
CA LEU A 171 2.97 4.82 10.11
C LEU A 171 2.51 3.47 10.65
N PHE A 172 1.65 3.47 11.68
CA PHE A 172 1.10 2.21 12.22
C PHE A 172 0.31 1.43 11.17
N ILE A 173 -0.48 2.11 10.33
CA ILE A 173 -1.27 1.46 9.30
C ILE A 173 -0.41 1.02 8.12
N LEU A 174 0.71 1.69 7.87
CA LEU A 174 1.62 1.32 6.80
C LEU A 174 2.11 -0.13 6.94
N THR A 175 2.37 -0.61 8.17
CA THR A 175 2.73 -2.01 8.43
C THR A 175 1.65 -2.98 7.95
N ILE A 176 0.37 -2.64 8.15
CA ILE A 176 -0.77 -3.43 7.66
C ILE A 176 -0.84 -3.38 6.13
N LYS A 177 -0.70 -2.19 5.54
CA LYS A 177 -0.77 -1.95 4.10
C LYS A 177 0.38 -2.62 3.33
N LEU A 178 1.60 -2.58 3.86
CA LEU A 178 2.76 -3.24 3.29
C LEU A 178 2.78 -4.75 3.55
N ARG A 179 1.75 -5.27 4.25
CA ARG A 179 1.63 -6.70 4.62
C ARG A 179 2.87 -7.22 5.34
N LYS A 180 3.41 -6.39 6.25
CA LYS A 180 4.57 -6.71 7.07
C LYS A 180 4.15 -7.32 8.39
N SER A 181 5.02 -8.16 8.98
CA SER A 181 4.85 -8.59 10.36
C SER A 181 4.79 -7.34 11.27
N PRO A 182 3.93 -7.30 12.29
CA PRO A 182 3.12 -8.37 12.88
C PRO A 182 1.75 -8.62 12.22
N PHE A 183 1.38 -7.92 11.13
CA PHE A 183 0.02 -7.87 10.58
C PHE A 183 -0.15 -8.56 9.23
N ASP A 184 0.78 -9.43 8.82
CA ASP A 184 0.63 -10.25 7.61
C ASP A 184 -0.33 -11.42 7.86
N LEU A 185 -1.63 -11.21 7.64
CA LEU A 185 -2.70 -12.13 8.06
C LEU A 185 -3.42 -12.84 6.92
N SER A 186 -3.36 -12.31 5.70
CA SER A 186 -4.15 -12.80 4.57
C SER A 186 -3.35 -13.55 3.51
N MET A 187 -2.06 -13.22 3.36
CA MET A 187 -1.21 -13.68 2.25
C MET A 187 0.20 -14.09 2.68
N SER A 188 0.35 -14.56 3.89
CA SER A 188 1.63 -14.93 4.42
C SER A 188 2.41 -15.94 3.55
N HIS A 189 3.71 -15.72 3.42
CA HIS A 189 4.62 -16.64 2.73
C HIS A 189 5.28 -17.69 3.63
N HIS A 190 5.05 -17.63 4.94
CA HIS A 190 5.75 -18.46 5.92
C HIS A 190 4.85 -19.57 6.47
N ALA A 191 5.36 -20.80 6.50
CA ALA A 191 4.62 -22.00 6.89
C ALA A 191 4.17 -22.03 8.37
N HIS A 192 4.74 -21.19 9.22
CA HIS A 192 4.38 -21.12 10.64
C HIS A 192 3.22 -20.15 10.94
N GLN A 193 2.59 -19.60 9.93
CA GLN A 193 1.45 -18.69 10.06
C GLN A 193 0.11 -19.43 9.98
N GLU A 194 -0.96 -18.77 10.49
CA GLU A 194 -2.31 -19.31 10.47
C GLU A 194 -2.80 -19.62 9.04
N ILE A 195 -2.41 -18.77 8.07
CA ILE A 195 -2.81 -18.91 6.66
C ILE A 195 -1.59 -18.64 5.79
N VAL A 196 -1.22 -19.62 4.96
CA VAL A 196 -0.12 -19.52 3.99
C VAL A 196 -0.70 -19.27 2.61
N ARG A 197 -0.30 -18.18 1.98
CA ARG A 197 -0.77 -17.71 0.66
C ARG A 197 -2.28 -17.46 0.53
N GLY A 198 -3.09 -17.79 1.48
CA GLY A 198 -4.53 -17.52 1.57
C GLY A 198 -5.24 -17.22 0.25
N MET A 199 -5.43 -15.93 -0.05
CA MET A 199 -6.10 -15.46 -1.26
C MET A 199 -5.44 -15.88 -2.58
N THR A 200 -4.11 -16.03 -2.60
CA THR A 200 -3.34 -16.32 -3.83
C THR A 200 -3.06 -17.80 -4.03
N THR A 201 -3.64 -18.67 -3.21
CA THR A 201 -3.39 -20.12 -3.27
C THR A 201 -3.81 -20.73 -4.62
N GLU A 202 -4.95 -20.31 -5.13
CA GLU A 202 -5.50 -20.80 -6.41
C GLU A 202 -5.00 -20.00 -7.62
N MET A 203 -4.35 -18.84 -7.38
CA MET A 203 -3.85 -17.98 -8.45
C MET A 203 -2.51 -18.49 -9.00
N SER A 204 -2.42 -18.68 -10.30
CA SER A 204 -1.21 -19.22 -10.93
C SER A 204 -0.79 -18.44 -12.19
N GLY A 205 0.44 -18.65 -12.61
CA GLY A 205 0.98 -18.10 -13.85
C GLY A 205 0.80 -16.58 -13.98
N PRO A 206 0.29 -16.09 -15.13
CA PRO A 206 0.13 -14.66 -15.39
C PRO A 206 -0.79 -13.92 -14.40
N VAL A 207 -1.81 -14.61 -13.85
CA VAL A 207 -2.72 -14.02 -12.86
C VAL A 207 -1.96 -13.64 -11.60
N LEU A 208 -1.13 -14.55 -11.08
CA LEU A 208 -0.27 -14.26 -9.92
C LEU A 208 0.77 -13.18 -10.26
N GLY A 209 1.29 -13.16 -11.49
CA GLY A 209 2.18 -12.09 -11.96
C GLY A 209 1.53 -10.71 -11.92
N MET A 210 0.27 -10.58 -12.30
CA MET A 210 -0.49 -9.33 -12.20
C MET A 210 -0.71 -8.90 -10.73
N VAL A 211 -0.94 -9.84 -9.82
CA VAL A 211 -1.06 -9.56 -8.37
C VAL A 211 0.25 -9.00 -7.82
N GLU A 212 1.40 -9.59 -8.17
CA GLU A 212 2.70 -9.08 -7.73
C GLU A 212 2.97 -7.65 -8.22
N ILE A 213 2.65 -7.35 -9.49
CA ILE A 213 2.78 -5.99 -10.05
C ILE A 213 1.84 -5.02 -9.34
N MET A 214 0.60 -5.43 -9.05
CA MET A 214 -0.37 -4.62 -8.30
C MET A 214 0.19 -4.23 -6.93
N HIS A 215 0.75 -5.18 -6.16
CA HIS A 215 1.35 -4.92 -4.86
C HIS A 215 2.57 -3.98 -4.95
N TRP A 216 3.39 -4.08 -6.01
CA TRP A 216 4.48 -3.13 -6.23
C TRP A 216 3.96 -1.70 -6.42
N CYS A 217 2.88 -1.53 -7.20
CA CYS A 217 2.24 -0.22 -7.40
C CYS A 217 1.62 0.31 -6.10
N GLU A 218 0.94 -0.54 -5.35
CA GLU A 218 0.38 -0.19 -4.03
C GLU A 218 1.47 0.29 -3.06
N ASN A 219 2.58 -0.43 -2.96
CA ASN A 219 3.69 -0.08 -2.08
C ASN A 219 4.28 1.28 -2.44
N VAL A 220 4.47 1.57 -3.73
CA VAL A 220 4.96 2.87 -4.19
C VAL A 220 3.97 3.99 -3.85
N LEU A 221 2.67 3.75 -4.00
CA LEU A 221 1.63 4.72 -3.65
C LEU A 221 1.61 5.01 -2.15
N PHE A 222 1.65 3.98 -1.29
CA PHE A 222 1.62 4.16 0.16
C PHE A 222 2.87 4.86 0.70
N LEU A 223 4.02 4.55 0.14
CA LEU A 223 5.26 5.28 0.43
C LEU A 223 5.20 6.72 -0.08
N GLY A 224 4.53 6.96 -1.20
CA GLY A 224 4.24 8.30 -1.68
C GLY A 224 3.40 9.12 -0.69
N TRP A 225 2.40 8.50 -0.03
CA TRP A 225 1.63 9.16 1.03
C TRP A 225 2.51 9.58 2.21
N ILE A 226 3.48 8.76 2.61
CA ILE A 226 4.46 9.14 3.64
C ILE A 226 5.29 10.34 3.19
N GLY A 227 5.78 10.35 1.95
CA GLY A 227 6.56 11.44 1.38
C GLY A 227 5.80 12.77 1.37
N MET A 228 4.49 12.73 1.13
CA MET A 228 3.61 13.91 1.06
C MET A 228 3.62 14.73 2.36
N PHE A 229 3.80 14.12 3.55
CA PHE A 229 3.88 14.83 4.82
C PHE A 229 5.09 15.78 4.92
N PHE A 230 6.13 15.55 4.12
CA PHE A 230 7.41 16.27 4.15
C PHE A 230 7.63 17.14 2.93
N LEU A 231 6.62 17.34 2.09
CA LEU A 231 6.68 18.23 0.95
C LEU A 231 6.26 19.67 1.36
N TRP A 232 6.94 20.67 0.81
CA TRP A 232 6.61 22.12 0.89
C TRP A 232 7.20 22.85 -0.32
N ALA A 233 6.97 24.14 -0.46
CA ALA A 233 7.33 24.96 -1.63
C ALA A 233 8.82 24.96 -2.02
N ASN A 234 9.72 24.56 -1.14
CA ASN A 234 11.15 24.53 -1.43
C ASN A 234 11.54 23.21 -2.14
N PRO A 235 12.31 23.23 -3.25
CA PRO A 235 12.74 22.01 -3.95
C PRO A 235 13.57 21.04 -3.09
N VAL A 236 14.23 21.52 -2.03
CA VAL A 236 14.93 20.67 -1.05
C VAL A 236 13.96 19.70 -0.36
N SER A 237 12.67 20.03 -0.28
CA SER A 237 11.64 19.17 0.33
C SER A 237 11.54 17.79 -0.35
N ILE A 238 11.74 17.72 -1.65
CA ILE A 238 11.71 16.46 -2.40
C ILE A 238 12.82 15.52 -1.94
N LEU A 239 14.04 16.05 -1.73
CA LEU A 239 15.16 15.26 -1.24
C LEU A 239 14.91 14.79 0.20
N VAL A 240 14.38 15.65 1.06
CA VAL A 240 14.00 15.31 2.44
C VAL A 240 12.92 14.21 2.43
N ALA A 241 11.88 14.36 1.60
CA ALA A 241 10.82 13.35 1.47
C ALA A 241 11.37 11.99 1.03
N ILE A 242 12.26 11.96 0.04
CA ILE A 242 12.88 10.70 -0.43
C ILE A 242 13.68 10.03 0.69
N VAL A 243 14.52 10.79 1.41
CA VAL A 243 15.32 10.24 2.52
C VAL A 243 14.42 9.67 3.61
N ILE A 244 13.36 10.38 3.98
CA ILE A 244 12.42 9.92 5.02
C ILE A 244 11.64 8.71 4.56
N VAL A 245 11.17 8.66 3.32
CA VAL A 245 10.49 7.49 2.75
C VAL A 245 11.40 6.26 2.81
N LEU A 246 12.67 6.39 2.47
CA LEU A 246 13.63 5.28 2.57
C LEU A 246 13.88 4.86 4.02
N LEU A 247 13.97 5.80 4.95
CA LEU A 247 14.10 5.51 6.38
C LEU A 247 12.86 4.80 6.94
N VAL A 248 11.66 5.27 6.58
CA VAL A 248 10.40 4.62 6.97
C VAL A 248 10.31 3.22 6.37
N TYR A 249 10.67 3.05 5.10
CA TYR A 249 10.69 1.72 4.49
C TYR A 249 11.68 0.77 5.18
N PHE A 250 12.86 1.26 5.55
CA PHE A 250 13.81 0.50 6.34
C PHE A 250 13.25 0.15 7.73
N LEU A 251 12.55 1.07 8.40
CA LEU A 251 11.88 0.85 9.67
C LEU A 251 10.84 -0.29 9.53
N GLU A 252 10.03 -0.28 8.47
CA GLU A 252 9.04 -1.34 8.20
C GLU A 252 9.70 -2.72 8.01
N ILE A 253 10.83 -2.77 7.28
CA ILE A 253 11.61 -4.01 7.12
C ILE A 253 12.20 -4.46 8.47
N TRP A 254 12.65 -3.52 9.29
CA TRP A 254 13.17 -3.82 10.63
C TRP A 254 12.08 -4.38 11.55
N ILE A 255 10.88 -3.78 11.52
CA ILE A 255 9.72 -4.26 12.26
C ILE A 255 9.37 -5.70 11.82
N ASP A 256 9.28 -5.94 10.52
CA ASP A 256 8.95 -7.25 9.95
C ASP A 256 9.89 -8.38 10.43
N ASN A 257 11.18 -8.07 10.59
CA ASN A 257 12.18 -9.05 10.99
C ASN A 257 12.31 -9.24 12.53
N ASN A 258 11.80 -8.30 13.34
CA ASN A 258 12.01 -8.31 14.80
C ASN A 258 10.75 -8.58 15.62
N PHE A 259 9.55 -8.31 15.07
CA PHE A 259 8.31 -8.45 15.82
C PHE A 259 7.61 -9.77 15.54
N ALA A 260 7.08 -10.38 16.60
CA ALA A 260 6.23 -11.55 16.49
C ALA A 260 4.85 -11.18 15.92
N ARG A 261 4.25 -12.13 15.21
CA ARG A 261 2.92 -11.95 14.61
C ARG A 261 1.81 -11.93 15.63
N VAL A 262 0.77 -11.19 15.31
CA VAL A 262 -0.36 -10.91 16.19
C VAL A 262 -1.63 -11.49 15.59
N LYS A 263 -2.57 -11.88 16.43
CA LYS A 263 -3.89 -12.36 16.01
C LYS A 263 -4.70 -11.24 15.36
N TRP A 264 -5.53 -11.58 14.39
CA TRP A 264 -6.36 -10.63 13.65
C TRP A 264 -7.28 -9.77 14.54
N GLN A 265 -7.78 -10.33 15.66
CA GLN A 265 -8.62 -9.58 16.61
C GLN A 265 -7.86 -8.41 17.26
N PHE A 266 -6.59 -8.61 17.56
CA PHE A 266 -5.75 -7.55 18.12
C PHE A 266 -5.43 -6.49 17.07
N MET A 267 -5.09 -6.90 15.85
CA MET A 267 -4.87 -5.97 14.73
C MET A 267 -6.09 -5.06 14.53
N PHE A 268 -7.29 -5.64 14.44
CA PHE A 268 -8.52 -4.89 14.23
C PHE A 268 -8.75 -3.86 15.35
N LYS A 269 -8.67 -4.30 16.62
CA LYS A 269 -8.86 -3.41 17.77
C LYS A 269 -7.81 -2.31 17.85
N SER A 270 -6.53 -2.63 17.63
CA SER A 270 -5.44 -1.65 17.68
C SER A 270 -5.53 -0.63 16.54
N ALA A 271 -5.87 -1.06 15.31
CA ALA A 271 -6.02 -0.16 14.18
C ALA A 271 -7.16 0.85 14.38
N TRP A 272 -8.31 0.41 14.90
CA TRP A 272 -9.43 1.29 15.23
C TRP A 272 -9.09 2.25 16.38
N LEU A 273 -8.40 1.77 17.40
CA LEU A 273 -7.95 2.61 18.52
C LEU A 273 -6.97 3.69 18.04
N VAL A 274 -6.01 3.32 17.18
CA VAL A 274 -5.08 4.27 16.56
C VAL A 274 -5.83 5.27 15.69
N ALA A 275 -6.80 4.84 14.88
CA ALA A 275 -7.59 5.74 14.05
C ALA A 275 -8.38 6.75 14.89
N LEU A 276 -9.00 6.32 15.98
CA LEU A 276 -9.74 7.21 16.88
C LEU A 276 -8.83 8.19 17.62
N ILE A 277 -7.70 7.73 18.17
CA ILE A 277 -6.79 8.59 18.93
C ILE A 277 -5.96 9.46 17.99
N ALA A 278 -5.22 8.88 17.05
CA ALA A 278 -4.30 9.63 16.21
C ALA A 278 -5.04 10.44 15.14
N GLY A 279 -6.03 9.85 14.48
CA GLY A 279 -6.82 10.53 13.46
C GLY A 279 -7.90 11.42 14.05
N GLY A 280 -8.79 10.84 14.88
CA GLY A 280 -9.97 11.55 15.41
C GLY A 280 -9.62 12.75 16.31
N VAL A 281 -8.68 12.58 17.24
CA VAL A 281 -8.27 13.68 18.13
C VAL A 281 -7.60 14.83 17.35
N ASN A 282 -6.73 14.51 16.38
CA ASN A 282 -6.06 15.52 15.58
C ASN A 282 -7.04 16.29 14.68
N VAL A 283 -7.95 15.59 14.00
CA VAL A 283 -8.98 16.20 13.16
C VAL A 283 -9.93 17.08 14.01
N ALA A 284 -10.33 16.60 15.19
CA ALA A 284 -11.14 17.38 16.10
C ALA A 284 -10.40 18.65 16.59
N PHE A 285 -9.14 18.53 16.97
CA PHE A 285 -8.33 19.66 17.38
C PHE A 285 -8.20 20.73 16.29
N LEU A 286 -7.96 20.31 15.04
CA LEU A 286 -7.86 21.23 13.91
C LEU A 286 -9.22 21.88 13.54
N ALA A 287 -10.33 21.23 13.82
CA ALA A 287 -11.66 21.79 13.57
C ALA A 287 -12.05 22.91 14.56
N PHE A 288 -11.36 22.99 15.72
CA PHE A 288 -11.58 24.02 16.73
C PHE A 288 -10.54 25.17 16.69
N LEU A 289 -9.51 25.06 15.86
CA LEU A 289 -8.52 26.10 15.57
C LEU A 289 -8.98 26.98 14.42
#